data_6438e9b49b5383d2fe2a75bc75e15026
#
_entry.id   6438e9b49b5383d2fe2a75bc75e15026
#
_cell.length_a   1.000
_cell.length_b   1.000
_cell.length_c   1.000
_cell.angle_alpha   90.00
_cell.angle_beta   90.00
_cell.angle_gamma   90.00
#
_symmetry.space_group_name_H-M   'P 1'
#
loop_
_entity.id
_entity.type
_entity.pdbx_description
1 polymer ?
#
loop_
_entity_poly.entity_id
_entity_poly.type
_entity_poly.pdbx_seq_one_letter_code
_entity_poly.pdbx_strand_id
1 'polypeptide(L)'
;MKKLLLLLLAAILALGCAACAAKPYAPAGEGTGNVELDEQVLALLQELCDPKADLVTNLGAVYDFLCTGITYRATLADTSGGFTDELTNSLALELLQKRRGNCDAQAALTAVLLRRMGCEARIVQGTFLRADDPTPVEHAWVYAVVNGTGCWFDPLYGGHFAENPRDYFMADDARMALTHQWDAAAD
;
A
#
# COMPACT_ATOMS: atom_id res chain seq x y z
N MET A 1 34.21 35.56 -35.85
CA MET A 1 34.59 35.24 -34.46
C MET A 1 33.40 35.29 -33.49
N LYS A 2 32.57 36.37 -33.46
CA LYS A 2 31.42 36.46 -32.52
C LYS A 2 30.33 35.39 -32.70
N LYS A 3 30.04 34.96 -33.95
CA LYS A 3 29.01 33.89 -34.22
C LYS A 3 29.48 32.48 -33.81
N LEU A 4 30.80 32.21 -33.86
CA LEU A 4 31.35 30.92 -33.43
C LEU A 4 31.37 30.80 -31.89
N LEU A 5 31.58 31.91 -31.19
CA LEU A 5 31.57 31.99 -29.73
C LEU A 5 30.14 31.79 -29.17
N LEU A 6 29.12 32.31 -29.87
CA LEU A 6 27.69 32.11 -29.49
C LEU A 6 27.24 30.67 -29.67
N LEU A 7 27.71 29.98 -30.73
CA LEU A 7 27.39 28.56 -30.95
C LEU A 7 28.06 27.64 -29.92
N LEU A 8 29.28 27.97 -29.47
CA LEU A 8 29.96 27.25 -28.38
C LEU A 8 29.29 27.47 -27.02
N LEU A 9 28.79 28.68 -26.72
CA LEU A 9 28.04 28.94 -25.49
C LEU A 9 26.68 28.20 -25.49
N ALA A 10 26.00 28.13 -26.62
CA ALA A 10 24.74 27.39 -26.75
C ALA A 10 24.95 25.87 -26.59
N ALA A 11 26.06 25.32 -27.09
CA ALA A 11 26.40 23.91 -26.92
C ALA A 11 26.77 23.57 -25.47
N ILE A 12 27.41 24.48 -24.73
CA ILE A 12 27.75 24.28 -23.31
C ILE A 12 26.47 24.35 -22.42
N LEU A 13 25.53 25.21 -22.76
CA LEU A 13 24.22 25.27 -22.07
C LEU A 13 23.35 24.04 -22.34
N ALA A 14 23.47 23.40 -23.50
CA ALA A 14 22.73 22.18 -23.83
C ALA A 14 23.32 20.92 -23.16
N LEU A 15 24.62 20.91 -22.82
CA LEU A 15 25.26 19.81 -22.07
C LEU A 15 25.07 19.92 -20.53
N GLY A 16 24.66 21.09 -20.03
CA GLY A 16 24.51 21.34 -18.59
C GLY A 16 23.19 20.89 -17.98
N CYS A 17 22.22 20.43 -18.78
CA CYS A 17 20.89 19.97 -18.33
C CYS A 17 20.68 18.45 -18.47
N ALA A 18 21.73 17.64 -18.43
CA ALA A 18 21.57 16.28 -17.94
C ALA A 18 21.45 16.38 -16.40
N ALA A 19 20.32 16.96 -15.95
CA ALA A 19 19.90 16.77 -14.56
C ALA A 19 20.02 15.27 -14.30
N CYS A 20 20.80 14.87 -13.31
CA CYS A 20 20.79 13.50 -12.79
C CYS A 20 19.35 13.22 -12.39
N ALA A 21 18.55 12.70 -13.32
CA ALA A 21 17.23 12.23 -13.01
C ALA A 21 17.43 11.18 -11.89
N ALA A 22 16.88 11.44 -10.72
CA ALA A 22 16.96 10.49 -9.63
C ALA A 22 16.44 9.15 -10.16
N LYS A 23 17.18 8.07 -9.86
CA LYS A 23 16.77 6.74 -10.28
C LYS A 23 15.36 6.47 -9.69
N PRO A 24 14.38 6.04 -10.50
CA PRO A 24 13.03 5.78 -9.98
C PRO A 24 13.08 4.66 -8.94
N TYR A 25 12.13 4.67 -8.02
CA TYR A 25 11.96 3.58 -7.06
C TYR A 25 11.78 2.26 -7.82
N ALA A 26 12.53 1.24 -7.41
CA ALA A 26 12.46 -0.11 -7.97
C ALA A 26 12.01 -1.07 -6.86
N PRO A 27 10.79 -1.58 -6.92
CA PRO A 27 10.27 -2.49 -5.88
C PRO A 27 11.03 -3.83 -5.90
N ALA A 28 11.19 -4.43 -4.72
CA ALA A 28 11.97 -5.65 -4.54
C ALA A 28 11.18 -6.94 -4.81
N GLY A 29 9.83 -6.87 -4.70
CA GLY A 29 8.95 -8.03 -4.87
C GLY A 29 8.54 -8.27 -6.31
N GLU A 30 8.02 -9.47 -6.57
CA GLU A 30 7.50 -9.86 -7.87
C GLU A 30 6.13 -9.22 -8.17
N GLY A 31 5.72 -9.20 -9.44
CA GLY A 31 4.39 -8.78 -9.85
C GLY A 31 3.34 -9.85 -9.55
N THR A 32 2.08 -9.45 -9.69
CA THR A 32 0.90 -10.30 -9.45
C THR A 32 0.60 -11.24 -10.64
N GLY A 33 1.22 -11.00 -11.79
CA GLY A 33 0.90 -11.63 -13.06
C GLY A 33 -0.27 -10.97 -13.80
N ASN A 34 -0.97 -10.01 -13.18
CA ASN A 34 -1.93 -9.14 -13.86
C ASN A 34 -1.21 -7.87 -14.33
N VAL A 35 -0.98 -7.79 -15.64
CA VAL A 35 -0.17 -6.73 -16.26
C VAL A 35 -0.70 -5.34 -15.93
N GLU A 36 -2.01 -5.13 -16.01
CA GLU A 36 -2.62 -3.81 -15.75
C GLU A 36 -2.46 -3.40 -14.27
N LEU A 37 -2.67 -4.33 -13.35
CA LEU A 37 -2.46 -4.09 -11.92
C LEU A 37 -0.99 -3.80 -11.63
N ASP A 38 -0.08 -4.58 -12.18
CA ASP A 38 1.36 -4.45 -11.95
C ASP A 38 1.90 -3.10 -12.45
N GLU A 39 1.41 -2.61 -13.59
CA GLU A 39 1.76 -1.28 -14.13
C GLU A 39 1.24 -0.16 -13.21
N GLN A 40 -0.01 -0.23 -12.76
CA GLN A 40 -0.60 0.78 -11.87
C GLN A 40 0.04 0.77 -10.49
N VAL A 41 0.34 -0.40 -9.92
CA VAL A 41 1.07 -0.56 -8.66
C VAL A 41 2.46 0.04 -8.77
N LEU A 42 3.19 -0.26 -9.86
CA LEU A 42 4.52 0.30 -10.07
C LEU A 42 4.49 1.83 -10.17
N ALA A 43 3.54 2.38 -10.92
CA ALA A 43 3.39 3.82 -11.05
C ALA A 43 3.09 4.49 -9.69
N LEU A 44 2.19 3.90 -8.89
CA LEU A 44 1.88 4.39 -7.56
C LEU A 44 3.10 4.34 -6.62
N LEU A 45 3.85 3.23 -6.61
CA LEU A 45 5.04 3.11 -5.78
C LEU A 45 6.15 4.08 -6.20
N GLN A 46 6.28 4.37 -7.50
CA GLN A 46 7.22 5.38 -8.00
C GLN A 46 6.83 6.81 -7.61
N GLU A 47 5.53 7.08 -7.44
CA GLU A 47 5.01 8.35 -6.95
C GLU A 47 5.25 8.53 -5.44
N LEU A 48 5.00 7.48 -4.66
CA LEU A 48 4.99 7.56 -3.19
C LEU A 48 6.35 7.32 -2.53
N CYS A 49 7.21 6.49 -3.14
CA CYS A 49 8.41 5.98 -2.49
C CYS A 49 9.67 6.76 -2.90
N ASP A 50 10.52 7.06 -1.92
CA ASP A 50 11.87 7.59 -2.16
C ASP A 50 12.84 6.41 -2.40
N PRO A 51 13.53 6.35 -3.56
CA PRO A 51 14.51 5.29 -3.84
C PRO A 51 15.74 5.30 -2.92
N LYS A 52 15.91 6.34 -2.10
CA LYS A 52 17.00 6.46 -1.12
C LYS A 52 16.56 6.15 0.30
N ALA A 53 15.24 6.09 0.55
CA ALA A 53 14.71 5.77 1.87
C ALA A 53 14.75 4.26 2.13
N ASP A 54 14.72 3.87 3.39
CA ASP A 54 14.59 2.49 3.79
C ASP A 54 13.16 1.94 3.54
N LEU A 55 13.00 0.62 3.68
CA LEU A 55 11.73 -0.05 3.46
C LEU A 55 10.63 0.49 4.38
N VAL A 56 10.91 0.68 5.67
CA VAL A 56 9.91 1.10 6.66
C VAL A 56 9.40 2.51 6.38
N THR A 57 10.28 3.42 5.99
CA THR A 57 9.93 4.78 5.56
C THR A 57 9.00 4.76 4.35
N ASN A 58 9.33 3.95 3.33
CA ASN A 58 8.48 3.82 2.14
C ASN A 58 7.16 3.11 2.42
N LEU A 59 7.15 2.08 3.28
CA LEU A 59 5.91 1.46 3.76
C LEU A 59 5.01 2.46 4.47
N GLY A 60 5.62 3.39 5.23
CA GLY A 60 4.91 4.47 5.87
C GLY A 60 4.21 5.41 4.89
N ALA A 61 4.87 5.80 3.79
CA ALA A 61 4.26 6.64 2.75
C ALA A 61 3.08 5.92 2.06
N VAL A 62 3.23 4.63 1.77
CA VAL A 62 2.16 3.80 1.21
C VAL A 62 0.98 3.67 2.18
N TYR A 63 1.25 3.46 3.46
CA TYR A 63 0.21 3.39 4.48
C TYR A 63 -0.57 4.70 4.62
N ASP A 64 0.11 5.84 4.65
CA ASP A 64 -0.54 7.16 4.71
C ASP A 64 -1.43 7.42 3.49
N PHE A 65 -0.97 7.02 2.30
CA PHE A 65 -1.79 7.05 1.10
C PHE A 65 -3.05 6.19 1.24
N LEU A 66 -2.94 4.97 1.76
CA LEU A 66 -4.08 4.09 1.97
C LEU A 66 -5.07 4.64 3.01
N CYS A 67 -4.60 5.33 4.04
CA CYS A 67 -5.46 5.98 5.04
C CYS A 67 -6.22 7.18 4.47
N THR A 68 -5.60 7.97 3.58
CA THR A 68 -6.12 9.29 3.19
C THR A 68 -6.55 9.38 1.73
N GLY A 69 -5.99 8.56 0.86
CA GLY A 69 -6.22 8.57 -0.59
C GLY A 69 -7.39 7.68 -1.04
N ILE A 70 -8.00 6.93 -0.12
CA ILE A 70 -9.10 6.00 -0.40
C ILE A 70 -10.35 6.43 0.35
N THR A 71 -11.46 6.55 -0.37
CA THR A 71 -12.77 6.83 0.24
C THR A 71 -13.47 5.52 0.58
N TYR A 72 -13.95 5.37 1.81
CA TYR A 72 -14.74 4.21 2.19
C TYR A 72 -16.07 4.16 1.42
N ARG A 73 -16.38 3.00 0.89
CA ARG A 73 -17.68 2.70 0.29
C ARG A 73 -18.03 1.24 0.56
N ALA A 74 -19.13 1.00 1.24
CA ALA A 74 -19.68 -0.33 1.38
C ALA A 74 -20.01 -0.89 -0.01
N THR A 75 -19.32 -1.94 -0.41
CA THR A 75 -19.59 -2.76 -1.59
C THR A 75 -19.57 -4.20 -1.14
N LEU A 76 -20.42 -5.03 -1.74
CA LEU A 76 -20.46 -6.46 -1.42
C LEU A 76 -19.53 -7.16 -2.42
N ALA A 77 -18.32 -7.52 -1.97
CA ALA A 77 -17.55 -8.58 -2.62
C ALA A 77 -17.93 -9.89 -1.95
N ASP A 78 -18.08 -10.96 -2.71
CA ASP A 78 -18.23 -12.31 -2.12
C ASP A 78 -16.83 -12.81 -1.74
N THR A 79 -16.50 -12.67 -0.48
CA THR A 79 -15.24 -13.14 0.11
C THR A 79 -15.44 -14.40 0.98
N SER A 80 -16.61 -15.03 0.92
CA SER A 80 -16.94 -16.23 1.70
C SER A 80 -16.04 -17.43 1.40
N GLY A 81 -15.47 -17.49 0.19
CA GLY A 81 -14.47 -18.47 -0.24
C GLY A 81 -13.01 -18.11 0.11
N GLY A 82 -12.78 -17.02 0.85
CA GLY A 82 -11.47 -16.48 1.14
C GLY A 82 -10.92 -15.63 -0.01
N PHE A 83 -9.70 -15.14 0.16
CA PHE A 83 -9.01 -14.30 -0.81
C PHE A 83 -8.11 -15.15 -1.72
N THR A 84 -8.63 -15.53 -2.90
CA THR A 84 -7.79 -16.08 -3.97
C THR A 84 -6.93 -14.99 -4.60
N ASP A 85 -5.86 -15.34 -5.30
CA ASP A 85 -5.03 -14.36 -6.03
C ASP A 85 -5.84 -13.60 -7.07
N GLU A 86 -6.75 -14.28 -7.79
CA GLU A 86 -7.62 -13.65 -8.79
C GLU A 86 -8.55 -12.60 -8.16
N LEU A 87 -9.22 -12.94 -7.05
CA LEU A 87 -10.09 -12.02 -6.32
C LEU A 87 -9.29 -10.85 -5.74
N THR A 88 -8.14 -11.13 -5.12
CA THR A 88 -7.24 -10.11 -4.55
C THR A 88 -6.80 -9.12 -5.62
N ASN A 89 -6.36 -9.61 -6.77
CA ASN A 89 -5.92 -8.79 -7.89
C ASN A 89 -7.06 -7.94 -8.46
N SER A 90 -8.25 -8.51 -8.61
CA SER A 90 -9.45 -7.81 -9.09
C SER A 90 -9.86 -6.67 -8.16
N LEU A 91 -9.93 -6.94 -6.85
CA LEU A 91 -10.29 -5.94 -5.84
C LEU A 91 -9.23 -4.83 -5.74
N ALA A 92 -7.95 -5.17 -5.78
CA ALA A 92 -6.86 -4.22 -5.75
C ALA A 92 -6.87 -3.29 -6.97
N LEU A 93 -7.07 -3.84 -8.17
CA LEU A 93 -7.16 -3.07 -9.42
C LEU A 93 -8.35 -2.11 -9.41
N GLU A 94 -9.53 -2.61 -9.02
CA GLU A 94 -10.73 -1.79 -8.91
C GLU A 94 -10.53 -0.63 -7.94
N LEU A 95 -9.91 -0.90 -6.78
CA LEU A 95 -9.63 0.14 -5.77
C LEU A 95 -8.64 1.18 -6.28
N LEU A 96 -7.58 0.79 -6.98
CA LEU A 96 -6.63 1.71 -7.60
C LEU A 96 -7.30 2.64 -8.59
N GLN A 97 -8.19 2.11 -9.43
CA GLN A 97 -8.88 2.87 -10.46
C GLN A 97 -9.95 3.81 -9.88
N LYS A 98 -10.72 3.33 -8.91
CA LYS A 98 -11.89 4.06 -8.39
C LYS A 98 -11.59 4.93 -7.17
N ARG A 99 -10.47 4.67 -6.47
CA ARG A 99 -10.09 5.35 -5.21
C ARG A 99 -11.18 5.30 -4.14
N ARG A 100 -12.02 4.28 -4.19
CA ARG A 100 -13.11 4.05 -3.25
C ARG A 100 -13.45 2.56 -3.16
N GLY A 101 -13.63 2.04 -1.96
CA GLY A 101 -13.94 0.63 -1.71
C GLY A 101 -14.20 0.33 -0.25
N ASN A 102 -14.46 -0.94 0.05
CA ASN A 102 -14.66 -1.47 1.39
C ASN A 102 -13.35 -2.02 1.99
N CYS A 103 -13.45 -2.66 3.16
CA CYS A 103 -12.32 -3.30 3.85
C CYS A 103 -11.64 -4.37 2.99
N ASP A 104 -12.41 -5.21 2.27
CA ASP A 104 -11.85 -6.28 1.44
C ASP A 104 -10.96 -5.73 0.33
N ALA A 105 -11.45 -4.71 -0.39
CA ALA A 105 -10.66 -4.06 -1.45
C ALA A 105 -9.42 -3.35 -0.89
N GLN A 106 -9.53 -2.73 0.29
CA GLN A 106 -8.40 -2.04 0.91
C GLN A 106 -7.37 -3.04 1.45
N ALA A 107 -7.79 -4.15 2.05
CA ALA A 107 -6.90 -5.23 2.44
C ALA A 107 -6.22 -5.88 1.23
N ALA A 108 -6.94 -6.09 0.12
CA ALA A 108 -6.39 -6.61 -1.11
C ALA A 108 -5.31 -5.71 -1.70
N LEU A 109 -5.57 -4.40 -1.82
CA LEU A 109 -4.56 -3.45 -2.31
C LEU A 109 -3.38 -3.34 -1.37
N THR A 110 -3.61 -3.33 -0.05
CA THR A 110 -2.55 -3.31 0.96
C THR A 110 -1.63 -4.53 0.79
N ALA A 111 -2.19 -5.74 0.69
CA ALA A 111 -1.41 -6.96 0.52
C ALA A 111 -0.60 -6.95 -0.78
N VAL A 112 -1.20 -6.50 -1.90
CA VAL A 112 -0.51 -6.39 -3.20
C VAL A 112 0.66 -5.40 -3.11
N LEU A 113 0.46 -4.22 -2.51
CA LEU A 113 1.51 -3.22 -2.35
C LEU A 113 2.66 -3.73 -1.47
N LEU A 114 2.35 -4.34 -0.33
CA LEU A 114 3.36 -4.91 0.57
C LEU A 114 4.17 -6.03 -0.10
N ARG A 115 3.51 -6.97 -0.82
CA ARG A 115 4.17 -8.01 -1.58
C ARG A 115 5.08 -7.43 -2.66
N ARG A 116 4.61 -6.42 -3.38
CA ARG A 116 5.40 -5.75 -4.40
C ARG A 116 6.62 -5.01 -3.83
N MET A 117 6.54 -4.54 -2.59
CA MET A 117 7.67 -3.95 -1.86
C MET A 117 8.63 -5.00 -1.25
N GLY A 118 8.37 -6.30 -1.42
CA GLY A 118 9.23 -7.39 -0.98
C GLY A 118 8.89 -7.95 0.40
N CYS A 119 7.72 -7.64 0.94
CA CYS A 119 7.23 -8.24 2.18
C CYS A 119 6.42 -9.52 1.90
N GLU A 120 6.54 -10.52 2.76
CA GLU A 120 5.53 -11.57 2.84
C GLU A 120 4.27 -10.96 3.45
N ALA A 121 3.13 -11.07 2.78
CA ALA A 121 1.89 -10.47 3.25
C ALA A 121 0.68 -11.36 2.93
N ARG A 122 -0.27 -11.43 3.86
CA ARG A 122 -1.53 -12.15 3.72
C ARG A 122 -2.70 -11.33 4.26
N ILE A 123 -3.88 -11.52 3.67
CA ILE A 123 -5.11 -10.93 4.14
C ILE A 123 -5.67 -11.80 5.26
N VAL A 124 -6.15 -11.16 6.31
CA VAL A 124 -6.82 -11.80 7.45
C VAL A 124 -8.23 -11.27 7.54
N GLN A 125 -9.18 -12.15 7.78
CA GLN A 125 -10.60 -11.85 8.02
C GLN A 125 -10.94 -12.05 9.49
N GLY A 126 -11.82 -11.23 9.99
CA GLY A 126 -12.31 -11.31 11.37
C GLY A 126 -13.29 -10.18 11.65
N THR A 127 -13.29 -9.67 12.87
CA THR A 127 -14.13 -8.55 13.26
C THR A 127 -13.33 -7.45 13.92
N PHE A 128 -13.87 -6.23 13.89
CA PHE A 128 -13.36 -5.15 14.73
C PHE A 128 -14.48 -4.53 15.57
N LEU A 129 -14.07 -3.88 16.67
CA LEU A 129 -14.94 -3.13 17.55
C LEU A 129 -14.68 -1.63 17.39
N ARG A 130 -15.73 -0.84 17.29
CA ARG A 130 -15.62 0.63 17.36
C ARG A 130 -15.67 1.09 18.81
N ALA A 131 -15.00 2.19 19.10
CA ALA A 131 -14.98 2.73 20.46
C ALA A 131 -16.36 3.15 20.98
N ASP A 132 -17.25 3.60 20.07
CA ASP A 132 -18.61 4.07 20.35
C ASP A 132 -19.71 3.01 20.20
N ASP A 133 -19.38 1.84 19.65
CA ASP A 133 -20.32 0.75 19.41
C ASP A 133 -19.62 -0.61 19.59
N PRO A 134 -19.97 -1.39 20.65
CA PRO A 134 -19.34 -2.67 20.92
C PRO A 134 -19.83 -3.81 19.99
N THR A 135 -20.67 -3.51 19.00
CA THR A 135 -21.12 -4.51 18.03
C THR A 135 -19.97 -4.89 17.11
N PRO A 136 -19.57 -6.19 17.06
CA PRO A 136 -18.53 -6.62 16.14
C PRO A 136 -18.94 -6.38 14.68
N VAL A 137 -18.00 -5.85 13.89
CA VAL A 137 -18.18 -5.58 12.46
C VAL A 137 -17.21 -6.46 11.68
N GLU A 138 -17.73 -7.22 10.71
CA GLU A 138 -16.92 -8.02 9.78
C GLU A 138 -15.89 -7.13 9.09
N HIS A 139 -14.65 -7.61 9.02
CA HIS A 139 -13.51 -6.81 8.56
C HIS A 139 -12.40 -7.66 7.97
N ALA A 140 -11.59 -7.03 7.11
CA ALA A 140 -10.38 -7.61 6.56
C ALA A 140 -9.22 -6.62 6.67
N TRP A 141 -8.04 -7.14 7.03
CA TRP A 141 -6.79 -6.38 7.16
C TRP A 141 -5.59 -7.26 6.78
N VAL A 142 -4.37 -6.82 6.99
CA VAL A 142 -3.18 -7.52 6.49
C VAL A 142 -2.20 -7.83 7.62
N TYR A 143 -1.75 -9.08 7.65
CA TYR A 143 -0.54 -9.48 8.37
C TYR A 143 0.64 -9.53 7.40
N ALA A 144 1.79 -9.02 7.80
CA ALA A 144 2.99 -9.06 6.97
C ALA A 144 4.26 -9.32 7.79
N VAL A 145 5.29 -9.83 7.13
CA VAL A 145 6.64 -9.94 7.69
C VAL A 145 7.52 -8.86 7.07
N VAL A 146 7.93 -7.92 7.90
CA VAL A 146 8.79 -6.80 7.51
C VAL A 146 10.14 -6.94 8.20
N ASN A 147 11.22 -7.03 7.44
CA ASN A 147 12.57 -7.22 7.97
C ASN A 147 12.67 -8.40 8.98
N GLY A 148 11.95 -9.49 8.71
CA GLY A 148 11.92 -10.68 9.56
C GLY A 148 11.03 -10.58 10.80
N THR A 149 10.27 -9.49 10.97
CA THR A 149 9.34 -9.29 12.09
C THR A 149 7.90 -9.28 11.59
N GLY A 150 7.05 -10.13 12.18
CA GLY A 150 5.62 -10.14 11.92
C GLY A 150 4.92 -8.91 12.49
N CYS A 151 4.05 -8.29 11.70
CA CYS A 151 3.30 -7.11 12.10
C CYS A 151 2.02 -6.95 11.28
N TRP A 152 1.15 -6.08 11.75
CA TRP A 152 -0.17 -5.85 11.19
C TRP A 152 -0.30 -4.50 10.51
N PHE A 153 -1.15 -4.45 9.48
CA PHE A 153 -1.49 -3.23 8.75
C PHE A 153 -3.00 -3.15 8.58
N ASP A 154 -3.60 -2.10 9.12
CA ASP A 154 -5.00 -1.79 8.87
C ASP A 154 -5.18 -0.30 8.56
N PRO A 155 -4.96 0.11 7.33
CA PRO A 155 -5.10 1.51 6.93
C PRO A 155 -6.55 2.00 6.96
N LEU A 156 -7.55 1.10 6.83
CA LEU A 156 -8.95 1.50 6.94
C LEU A 156 -9.31 1.86 8.37
N TYR A 157 -9.02 0.97 9.32
CA TYR A 157 -9.28 1.26 10.73
C TYR A 157 -8.44 2.45 11.20
N GLY A 158 -7.16 2.49 10.84
CA GLY A 158 -6.27 3.59 11.17
C GLY A 158 -6.77 4.94 10.66
N GLY A 159 -7.23 5.00 9.41
CA GLY A 159 -7.65 6.25 8.77
C GLY A 159 -9.04 6.75 9.17
N HIS A 160 -9.93 5.86 9.67
CA HIS A 160 -11.33 6.22 9.91
C HIS A 160 -11.80 6.10 11.37
N PHE A 161 -11.15 5.28 12.19
CA PHE A 161 -11.63 4.96 13.54
C PHE A 161 -10.58 5.20 14.64
N ALA A 162 -9.29 5.16 14.33
CA ALA A 162 -8.24 5.37 15.30
C ALA A 162 -8.00 6.86 15.56
N GLU A 163 -7.67 7.22 16.82
CA GLU A 163 -7.21 8.57 17.15
C GLU A 163 -5.87 8.89 16.47
N ASN A 164 -4.99 7.89 16.42
CA ASN A 164 -3.72 7.98 15.70
C ASN A 164 -3.66 6.88 14.64
N PRO A 165 -3.72 7.23 13.32
CA PRO A 165 -3.65 6.26 12.23
C PRO A 165 -2.44 5.32 12.32
N ARG A 166 -1.30 5.83 12.79
CA ARG A 166 -0.04 5.07 12.88
C ARG A 166 -0.06 3.95 13.93
N ASP A 167 -1.04 3.91 14.80
CA ASP A 167 -1.22 2.81 15.74
C ASP A 167 -1.54 1.46 15.07
N TYR A 168 -1.96 1.51 13.79
CA TYR A 168 -2.27 0.34 12.96
C TYR A 168 -1.33 0.18 11.76
N PHE A 169 -0.18 0.86 11.83
CA PHE A 169 0.96 0.70 10.93
C PHE A 169 2.05 -0.13 11.59
N MET A 170 2.32 -1.31 11.08
CA MET A 170 3.26 -2.26 11.67
C MET A 170 2.91 -2.55 13.15
N ALA A 171 1.63 -2.63 13.45
CA ALA A 171 1.14 -2.90 14.80
C ALA A 171 1.56 -4.31 15.26
N ASP A 172 1.79 -4.47 16.55
CA ASP A 172 1.97 -5.78 17.16
C ASP A 172 0.62 -6.44 17.52
N ASP A 173 0.66 -7.72 17.91
CA ASP A 173 -0.54 -8.49 18.28
C ASP A 173 -1.29 -7.85 19.45
N ALA A 174 -0.56 -7.29 20.42
CA ALA A 174 -1.18 -6.69 21.61
C ALA A 174 -1.98 -5.43 21.23
N ARG A 175 -1.46 -4.62 20.29
CA ARG A 175 -2.18 -3.45 19.78
C ARG A 175 -3.42 -3.86 18.99
N MET A 176 -3.28 -4.82 18.08
CA MET A 176 -4.41 -5.30 17.28
C MET A 176 -5.52 -5.91 18.13
N ALA A 177 -5.18 -6.71 19.13
CA ALA A 177 -6.14 -7.36 20.02
C ALA A 177 -7.00 -6.40 20.86
N LEU A 178 -6.64 -5.12 20.94
CA LEU A 178 -7.47 -4.12 21.61
C LEU A 178 -8.79 -3.84 20.86
N THR A 179 -8.78 -4.03 19.57
CA THR A 179 -9.90 -3.62 18.69
C THR A 179 -10.30 -4.70 17.69
N HIS A 180 -9.45 -5.68 17.40
CA HIS A 180 -9.67 -6.70 16.39
C HIS A 180 -9.74 -8.09 17.01
N GLN A 181 -10.55 -8.96 16.40
CA GLN A 181 -10.67 -10.37 16.76
C GLN A 181 -10.55 -11.21 15.49
N TRP A 182 -9.66 -12.19 15.50
CA TRP A 182 -9.43 -13.13 14.40
C TRP A 182 -9.12 -14.52 14.93
N ASP A 183 -9.32 -15.52 14.09
CA ASP A 183 -8.91 -16.89 14.41
C ASP A 183 -7.43 -17.06 14.07
N ALA A 184 -6.61 -17.19 15.10
CA ALA A 184 -5.17 -17.43 14.94
C ALA A 184 -4.85 -18.84 14.38
N ALA A 185 -5.84 -19.74 14.32
CA ALA A 185 -5.69 -21.08 13.75
C ALA A 185 -5.98 -21.14 12.23
N ALA A 186 -6.41 -20.02 11.63
CA ALA A 186 -6.64 -19.91 10.19
C ALA A 186 -5.34 -19.59 9.40
N ASP A 187 -4.18 -19.86 9.98
CA ASP A 187 -2.83 -19.66 9.42
C ASP A 187 -2.33 -20.86 8.63
#